data_25749ef8a46b464d3142ee9407258f25
#
_entry.id   25749ef8a46b464d3142ee9407258f25
#
_cell.length_a   1.000
_cell.length_b   1.000
_cell.length_c   1.000
_cell.angle_alpha   90.00
_cell.angle_beta   90.00
_cell.angle_gamma   90.00
#
_symmetry.space_group_name_H-M   'P 1'
#
loop_
_entity.id
_entity.type
_entity.pdbx_description
1 polymer ?
#
loop_
_entity_poly.entity_id
_entity_poly.type
_entity_poly.pdbx_seq_one_letter_code
_entity_poly.pdbx_strand_id
1 'polypeptide(L)'
;MIQSLLGHLKNSSSAHIINISSVGGIQGSVKFAGLSAYSSSKGALSILTECLAEEFKETNIKVNCLALGAVNTEMLAQAFPGYNAPLSAAEMGNYVTWFAENGHQYFNGKIIPAALSTP
;
A
#
# COMPACT_ATOMS: atom_id res chain seq x y z
N MET A 1 -6.40 -9.71 -10.34
CA MET A 1 -5.25 -9.12 -11.05
C MET A 1 -3.97 -9.94 -10.88
N ILE A 2 -3.52 -10.21 -9.66
CA ILE A 2 -2.27 -10.97 -9.42
C ILE A 2 -2.30 -12.34 -10.10
N GLN A 3 -3.38 -13.11 -9.96
CA GLN A 3 -3.53 -14.42 -10.59
C GLN A 3 -3.39 -14.36 -12.12
N SER A 4 -4.01 -13.36 -12.74
CA SER A 4 -3.97 -13.18 -14.20
C SER A 4 -2.57 -12.86 -14.72
N LEU A 5 -1.73 -12.23 -13.90
CA LEU A 5 -0.38 -11.79 -14.27
C LEU A 5 0.72 -12.72 -13.77
N LEU A 6 0.36 -13.78 -13.03
CA LEU A 6 1.33 -14.59 -12.31
C LEU A 6 2.39 -15.20 -13.24
N GLY A 7 1.99 -15.66 -14.42
CA GLY A 7 2.93 -16.19 -15.41
C GLY A 7 3.98 -15.17 -15.85
N HIS A 8 3.54 -13.93 -16.10
CA HIS A 8 4.44 -12.84 -16.47
C HIS A 8 5.36 -12.45 -15.33
N LEU A 9 4.82 -12.38 -14.10
CA LEU A 9 5.60 -12.06 -12.91
C LEU A 9 6.70 -13.09 -12.65
N LYS A 10 6.38 -14.38 -12.78
CA LYS A 10 7.35 -15.47 -12.60
C LYS A 10 8.42 -15.49 -13.68
N ASN A 11 8.10 -15.09 -14.90
CA ASN A 11 9.03 -15.04 -16.01
C ASN A 11 9.92 -13.79 -16.03
N SER A 12 9.60 -12.79 -15.20
CA SER A 12 10.45 -11.61 -15.07
C SER A 12 11.72 -11.93 -14.30
N SER A 13 12.82 -11.25 -14.60
CA SER A 13 14.06 -11.37 -13.84
C SER A 13 13.91 -10.84 -12.41
N SER A 14 13.02 -9.87 -12.22
CA SER A 14 12.68 -9.30 -10.93
C SER A 14 11.26 -8.75 -11.00
N ALA A 15 10.39 -9.17 -10.09
CA ALA A 15 9.01 -8.71 -10.03
C ALA A 15 8.69 -8.15 -8.65
N HIS A 16 7.95 -7.04 -8.61
CA HIS A 16 7.55 -6.39 -7.37
C HIS A 16 6.06 -6.10 -7.40
N ILE A 17 5.33 -6.71 -6.49
CA ILE A 17 3.91 -6.44 -6.26
C ILE A 17 3.81 -5.47 -5.09
N ILE A 18 3.13 -4.36 -5.31
CA ILE A 18 2.89 -3.34 -4.28
C ILE A 18 1.39 -3.20 -4.08
N ASN A 19 0.94 -3.57 -2.91
CA ASN A 19 -0.43 -3.34 -2.50
C ASN A 19 -0.55 -1.94 -1.87
N ILE A 20 -1.50 -1.16 -2.33
CA ILE A 20 -1.74 0.19 -1.81
C ILE A 20 -2.81 0.12 -0.74
N SER A 21 -2.40 0.35 0.49
CA SER A 21 -3.26 0.34 1.66
C SER A 21 -3.32 1.73 2.29
N SER A 22 -3.73 1.79 3.53
CA SER A 22 -3.88 3.03 4.29
C SER A 22 -3.35 2.81 5.70
N VAL A 23 -2.84 3.87 6.30
CA VAL A 23 -2.50 3.86 7.73
C VAL A 23 -3.72 3.52 8.58
N GLY A 24 -4.94 3.83 8.12
CA GLY A 24 -6.19 3.44 8.79
C GLY A 24 -6.42 1.93 8.85
N GLY A 25 -5.72 1.15 8.05
CA GLY A 25 -5.74 -0.32 8.10
C GLY A 25 -4.70 -0.92 9.05
N ILE A 26 -3.84 -0.12 9.66
CA ILE A 26 -2.82 -0.58 10.61
C ILE A 26 -3.45 -0.71 12.00
N GLN A 27 -3.25 -1.86 12.64
CA GLN A 27 -3.73 -2.08 13.99
C GLN A 27 -3.12 -1.05 14.95
N GLY A 28 -3.96 -0.44 15.77
CA GLY A 28 -3.53 0.59 16.74
C GLY A 28 -3.43 2.00 16.17
N SER A 29 -3.60 2.21 14.87
CA SER A 29 -3.69 3.55 14.30
C SER A 29 -5.02 4.22 14.64
N VAL A 30 -5.08 5.55 14.44
CA VAL A 30 -6.33 6.30 14.64
C VAL A 30 -7.43 5.76 13.72
N LYS A 31 -8.62 5.54 14.28
CA LYS A 31 -9.78 5.08 13.55
C LYS A 31 -10.86 6.16 13.53
N PHE A 32 -11.68 6.13 12.50
CA PHE A 32 -12.75 7.11 12.29
C PHE A 32 -14.09 6.41 12.20
N ALA A 33 -15.11 6.99 12.85
CA ALA A 33 -16.47 6.49 12.78
C ALA A 33 -16.95 6.47 11.32
N GLY A 34 -17.64 5.41 10.93
CA GLY A 34 -18.13 5.24 9.57
C GLY A 34 -17.16 4.58 8.60
N LEU A 35 -15.90 4.37 8.99
CA LEU A 35 -14.86 3.78 8.14
C LEU A 35 -14.49 2.34 8.53
N SER A 36 -15.37 1.62 9.24
CA SER A 36 -15.05 0.25 9.68
C SER A 36 -14.78 -0.70 8.51
N ALA A 37 -15.62 -0.68 7.48
CA ALA A 37 -15.43 -1.52 6.29
C ALA A 37 -14.13 -1.15 5.54
N TYR A 38 -13.88 0.16 5.39
CA TYR A 38 -12.66 0.66 4.76
C TYR A 38 -11.41 0.18 5.52
N SER A 39 -11.33 0.47 6.82
CA SER A 39 -10.17 0.09 7.64
C SER A 39 -9.97 -1.42 7.69
N SER A 40 -11.05 -2.20 7.81
CA SER A 40 -10.99 -3.66 7.79
C SER A 40 -10.45 -4.19 6.47
N SER A 41 -10.92 -3.65 5.34
CA SER A 41 -10.46 -4.08 4.02
C SER A 41 -8.98 -3.76 3.81
N LYS A 42 -8.53 -2.59 4.27
CA LYS A 42 -7.13 -2.19 4.19
C LYS A 42 -6.23 -3.01 5.13
N GLY A 43 -6.74 -3.39 6.29
CA GLY A 43 -6.05 -4.33 7.19
C GLY A 43 -5.91 -5.72 6.57
N ALA A 44 -6.97 -6.22 5.93
CA ALA A 44 -6.94 -7.49 5.22
C ALA A 44 -5.89 -7.49 4.09
N LEU A 45 -5.73 -6.36 3.39
CA LEU A 45 -4.73 -6.22 2.33
C LEU A 45 -3.30 -6.33 2.88
N SER A 46 -3.05 -5.83 4.09
CA SER A 46 -1.76 -5.99 4.77
C SER A 46 -1.46 -7.46 5.07
N ILE A 47 -2.45 -8.20 5.59
CA ILE A 47 -2.30 -9.64 5.85
C ILE A 47 -2.07 -10.40 4.54
N LEU A 48 -2.82 -10.08 3.49
CA LEU A 48 -2.63 -10.69 2.18
C LEU A 48 -1.21 -10.48 1.65
N THR A 49 -0.64 -9.29 1.85
CA THR A 49 0.74 -8.99 1.47
C THR A 49 1.73 -9.94 2.12
N GLU A 50 1.59 -10.17 3.43
CA GLU A 50 2.45 -11.10 4.16
C GLU A 50 2.30 -12.53 3.65
N CYS A 51 1.07 -12.98 3.43
CA CYS A 51 0.79 -14.31 2.89
C CYS A 51 1.41 -14.52 1.51
N LEU A 52 1.22 -13.56 0.60
CA LEU A 52 1.76 -13.66 -0.76
C LEU A 52 3.29 -13.62 -0.77
N ALA A 53 3.91 -12.84 0.11
CA ALA A 53 5.36 -12.83 0.22
C ALA A 53 5.90 -14.22 0.62
N GLU A 54 5.20 -14.90 1.53
CA GLU A 54 5.56 -16.27 1.92
C GLU A 54 5.31 -17.27 0.79
N GLU A 55 4.17 -17.18 0.09
CA GLU A 55 3.86 -18.06 -1.03
C GLU A 55 4.89 -17.95 -2.17
N PHE A 56 5.42 -16.75 -2.41
CA PHE A 56 6.34 -16.49 -3.52
C PHE A 56 7.81 -16.45 -3.12
N LYS A 57 8.15 -16.84 -1.89
CA LYS A 57 9.52 -16.67 -1.36
C LYS A 57 10.59 -17.41 -2.17
N GLU A 58 10.25 -18.53 -2.80
CA GLU A 58 11.17 -19.30 -3.64
C GLU A 58 11.17 -18.83 -5.11
N THR A 59 10.57 -17.67 -5.38
CA THR A 59 10.51 -17.08 -6.71
C THR A 59 11.23 -15.71 -6.71
N ASN A 60 11.26 -15.09 -7.88
CA ASN A 60 11.78 -13.73 -8.06
C ASN A 60 10.76 -12.62 -7.73
N ILE A 61 9.60 -12.99 -7.16
CA ILE A 61 8.53 -12.04 -6.85
C ILE A 61 8.66 -11.56 -5.41
N LYS A 62 8.73 -10.24 -5.22
CA LYS A 62 8.63 -9.61 -3.91
C LYS A 62 7.24 -8.97 -3.78
N VAL A 63 6.70 -8.99 -2.57
CA VAL A 63 5.36 -8.45 -2.28
C VAL A 63 5.44 -7.55 -1.07
N ASN A 64 5.12 -6.27 -1.23
CA ASN A 64 5.10 -5.31 -0.15
C ASN A 64 3.81 -4.49 -0.17
N CYS A 65 3.56 -3.77 0.89
CA CYS A 65 2.39 -2.93 1.05
C CYS A 65 2.82 -1.52 1.47
N LEU A 66 2.31 -0.52 0.78
CA LEU A 66 2.44 0.88 1.20
C LEU A 66 1.14 1.31 1.89
N ALA A 67 1.23 1.59 3.18
CA ALA A 67 0.11 2.12 3.96
C ALA A 67 0.18 3.65 3.93
N LEU A 68 -0.59 4.25 3.02
CA LEU A 68 -0.53 5.68 2.78
C LEU A 68 -1.31 6.46 3.86
N GLY A 69 -0.76 7.60 4.27
CA GLY A 69 -1.46 8.60 5.06
C GLY A 69 -2.30 9.51 4.18
N ALA A 70 -2.55 10.73 4.67
CA ALA A 70 -3.36 11.71 3.94
C ALA A 70 -2.62 12.25 2.72
N VAL A 71 -3.29 12.19 1.58
CA VAL A 71 -2.83 12.72 0.30
C VAL A 71 -3.97 13.53 -0.31
N ASN A 72 -3.69 14.71 -0.85
CA ASN A 72 -4.71 15.57 -1.45
C ASN A 72 -5.28 14.91 -2.72
N THR A 73 -6.44 14.28 -2.55
CA THR A 73 -7.20 13.59 -3.59
C THR A 73 -8.68 13.91 -3.44
N GLU A 74 -9.46 13.64 -4.47
CA GLU A 74 -10.92 13.76 -4.39
C GLU A 74 -11.50 12.86 -3.29
N MET A 75 -10.97 11.66 -3.14
CA MET A 75 -11.40 10.73 -2.10
C MET A 75 -11.21 11.32 -0.70
N LEU A 76 -10.06 11.95 -0.44
CA LEU A 76 -9.80 12.61 0.84
C LEU A 76 -10.77 13.76 1.08
N ALA A 77 -11.03 14.59 0.06
CA ALA A 77 -11.94 15.71 0.16
C ALA A 77 -13.38 15.27 0.46
N GLN A 78 -13.80 14.13 -0.07
CA GLN A 78 -15.12 13.55 0.22
C GLN A 78 -15.21 13.00 1.64
N ALA A 79 -14.17 12.29 2.09
CA ALA A 79 -14.16 11.66 3.42
C ALA A 79 -13.95 12.67 4.54
N PHE A 80 -13.13 13.69 4.31
CA PHE A 80 -12.75 14.70 5.31
C PHE A 80 -12.80 16.10 4.69
N PRO A 81 -14.02 16.67 4.49
CA PRO A 81 -14.18 18.00 3.91
C PRO A 81 -13.40 19.05 4.67
N GLY A 82 -12.65 19.89 3.96
CA GLY A 82 -11.85 20.98 4.55
C GLY A 82 -10.49 20.57 5.09
N TYR A 83 -10.17 19.30 5.12
CA TYR A 83 -8.82 18.85 5.51
C TYR A 83 -7.87 18.99 4.32
N ASN A 84 -6.73 19.64 4.54
CA ASN A 84 -5.66 19.78 3.54
C ASN A 84 -4.47 18.93 3.93
N ALA A 85 -4.17 17.92 3.14
CA ALA A 85 -3.00 17.10 3.35
C ALA A 85 -1.72 17.83 2.94
N PRO A 86 -0.58 17.57 3.60
CA PRO A 86 0.69 18.19 3.22
C PRO A 86 1.26 17.65 1.90
N LEU A 87 0.81 16.48 1.45
CA LEU A 87 1.29 15.85 0.22
C LEU A 87 0.24 15.92 -0.88
N SER A 88 0.68 16.30 -2.08
CA SER A 88 -0.13 16.20 -3.29
C SER A 88 -0.15 14.77 -3.81
N ALA A 89 -1.11 14.47 -4.70
CA ALA A 89 -1.17 13.19 -5.39
C ALA A 89 0.11 12.94 -6.23
N ALA A 90 0.64 13.99 -6.87
CA ALA A 90 1.86 13.88 -7.68
C ALA A 90 3.09 13.53 -6.83
N GLU A 91 3.24 14.18 -5.68
CA GLU A 91 4.35 13.89 -4.75
C GLU A 91 4.30 12.45 -4.24
N MET A 92 3.12 11.98 -3.83
CA MET A 92 2.96 10.59 -3.40
C MET A 92 3.18 9.63 -4.57
N GLY A 93 2.72 9.96 -5.77
CA GLY A 93 2.97 9.17 -6.98
C GLY A 93 4.45 9.00 -7.30
N ASN A 94 5.23 10.04 -7.11
CA ASN A 94 6.69 9.97 -7.27
C ASN A 94 7.33 8.99 -6.27
N TYR A 95 6.90 9.02 -5.03
CA TYR A 95 7.37 8.08 -4.01
C TYR A 95 6.98 6.64 -4.35
N VAL A 96 5.73 6.40 -4.75
CA VAL A 96 5.25 5.07 -5.13
C VAL A 96 6.06 4.52 -6.30
N THR A 97 6.35 5.35 -7.31
CA THR A 97 7.18 4.97 -8.45
C THR A 97 8.58 4.59 -8.02
N TRP A 98 9.22 5.41 -7.21
CA TRP A 98 10.53 5.09 -6.66
C TRP A 98 10.53 3.76 -5.89
N PHE A 99 9.52 3.57 -5.04
CA PHE A 99 9.40 2.35 -4.26
C PHE A 99 9.17 1.12 -5.16
N ALA A 100 8.39 1.26 -6.22
CA ALA A 100 8.15 0.18 -7.18
C ALA A 100 9.47 -0.30 -7.83
N GLU A 101 10.34 0.64 -8.16
CA GLU A 101 11.61 0.36 -8.82
C GLU A 101 12.69 -0.13 -7.86
N ASN A 102 12.68 0.31 -6.61
CA ASN A 102 13.79 0.12 -5.67
C ASN A 102 13.44 -0.66 -4.40
N GLY A 103 12.19 -0.62 -3.95
CA GLY A 103 11.81 -1.16 -2.64
C GLY A 103 12.02 -2.67 -2.50
N HIS A 104 11.90 -3.42 -3.58
CA HIS A 104 12.11 -4.86 -3.59
C HIS A 104 13.54 -5.29 -3.24
N GLN A 105 14.50 -4.37 -3.32
CA GLN A 105 15.89 -4.62 -2.95
C GLN A 105 16.07 -4.69 -1.42
N TYR A 106 15.15 -4.09 -0.66
CA TYR A 106 15.27 -3.95 0.78
C TYR A 106 14.14 -4.62 1.56
N PHE A 107 12.97 -4.83 0.92
CA PHE A 107 11.77 -5.28 1.59
C PHE A 107 11.11 -6.44 0.88
N ASN A 108 10.57 -7.38 1.66
CA ASN A 108 9.65 -8.41 1.20
C ASN A 108 8.69 -8.76 2.33
N GLY A 109 7.39 -8.75 2.05
CA GLY A 109 6.36 -9.03 3.04
C GLY A 109 6.20 -7.92 4.09
N LYS A 110 6.56 -6.68 3.75
CA LYS A 110 6.51 -5.56 4.69
C LYS A 110 5.36 -4.62 4.40
N ILE A 111 4.83 -4.07 5.48
CA ILE A 111 3.81 -3.01 5.46
C ILE A 111 4.51 -1.73 5.89
N ILE A 112 4.63 -0.77 4.98
CA ILE A 112 5.43 0.42 5.16
C ILE A 112 4.51 1.64 5.22
N PRO A 113 4.37 2.30 6.39
CA PRO A 113 3.63 3.55 6.50
C PRO A 113 4.34 4.66 5.74
N ALA A 114 3.60 5.38 4.90
CA ALA A 114 4.07 6.55 4.15
C ALA A 114 3.10 7.69 4.41
N ALA A 115 3.33 8.44 5.47
CA ALA A 115 2.40 9.47 5.96
C ALA A 115 3.15 10.59 6.65
N LEU A 116 2.79 11.84 6.32
CA LEU A 116 3.19 13.01 7.10
C LEU A 116 2.09 13.42 8.07
N SER A 117 0.84 13.12 7.73
CA SER A 117 -0.31 13.45 8.58
C SER A 117 -1.47 12.51 8.37
N THR A 118 -2.40 12.51 9.33
CA THR A 118 -3.74 11.93 9.23
C THR A 118 -4.75 12.99 9.65
N PRO A 119 -5.98 12.94 9.13
CA PRO A 119 -7.07 13.85 9.54
C PRO A 119 -7.36 13.82 11.03
#